data_1335c0e3f9add69913605722adea534e
#
_entry.id   1335c0e3f9add69913605722adea534e
#
_cell.length_a   1.000
_cell.length_b   1.000
_cell.length_c   1.000
_cell.angle_alpha   90.00
_cell.angle_beta   90.00
_cell.angle_gamma   90.00
#
_symmetry.space_group_name_H-M   'P 1'
#
loop_
_entity.id
_entity.type
_entity.pdbx_description
1 polymer ?
#
loop_
_entity_poly.entity_id
_entity_poly.type
_entity_poly.pdbx_seq_one_letter_code
_entity_poly.pdbx_strand_id
1 'polypeptide(L)'
;MNANRSKRTAWIAGIVVVLALVPVLAGSFTVSLLNDIGIGALVALGLVLLTGVGGATSFGQAAFVGIAAYATAWLTTTQGMSPWIGLLFSLLLTGLSALAIGMLTLRLGGHFLPLSTIAWGLSIAMLFGNVDALGRHTGLSNIPPLRVAGWSLADPRAMYYLIWVVVGLACLFSHNLLQSRPGRAIRGLRGGATLLASVGADAYRVRLSLFVTAALFAGLAGWLYAHMNRFVSPSPFDVRASIEYLLMAVAGGLGQLAGALVGAALVLVLKNGLQDVLPMLTQRAGQLEAVAFAALFILLLHFARGGVMGLLRRWTRRRGGAQGPSRHEAAPVDPLPHRTLPARGSPVLSVNGAVKRFGGLVAVNDVSFDVKAGEIVGLIGPNGAGKSTMFNLLTCTLPMSAGQVRFLENDIAGMPQREVARLGLARTFQHVKLRPHMSLLDNVALGAHSRTRSGILQAGLRLDRTEESQILQEAQRQLDRIGLGDRAHELAGSLPLGTQRILEIARALAADPVLLVLDEPAAGLRRKEKMALGDLLRKLREEGVTILIVEHDMDFVMKLVDRLVVMNFGSKLVEGVPSAVRADERVQAAYLGSVV
;
A
#
# COMPACT_ATOMS: atom_id res chain seq x y z
N MET A 1 -3.31 19.23 26.29
CA MET A 1 -3.30 19.08 24.83
C MET A 1 -2.56 20.18 24.07
N ASN A 2 -2.62 21.43 24.47
CA ASN A 2 -1.97 22.58 23.80
C ASN A 2 -0.43 22.57 23.82
N ALA A 3 0.21 22.11 24.90
CA ALA A 3 1.68 22.16 25.04
C ALA A 3 2.46 21.28 24.05
N ASN A 4 1.97 20.11 23.66
CA ASN A 4 2.62 19.24 22.67
C ASN A 4 2.41 19.71 21.22
N ARG A 5 1.26 20.32 20.91
CA ARG A 5 1.02 20.98 19.62
C ARG A 5 1.93 22.21 19.46
N SER A 6 2.04 23.03 20.50
CA SER A 6 2.92 24.21 20.53
C SER A 6 4.39 23.83 20.35
N LYS A 7 4.88 22.80 21.02
CA LYS A 7 6.26 22.31 20.84
C LYS A 7 6.51 21.80 19.43
N ARG A 8 5.57 21.05 18.83
CA ARG A 8 5.70 20.53 17.46
C ARG A 8 5.67 21.64 16.41
N THR A 9 4.80 22.64 16.58
CA THR A 9 4.79 23.83 15.70
C THR A 9 6.06 24.66 15.85
N ALA A 10 6.59 24.84 17.05
CA ALA A 10 7.84 25.53 17.30
C ALA A 10 9.04 24.80 16.65
N TRP A 11 9.09 23.48 16.71
CA TRP A 11 10.12 22.68 16.04
C TRP A 11 10.05 22.81 14.51
N ILE A 12 8.85 22.75 13.94
CA ILE A 12 8.64 22.92 12.48
C ILE A 12 9.05 24.34 12.07
N ALA A 13 8.63 25.34 12.82
CA ALA A 13 9.01 26.74 12.56
C ALA A 13 10.53 26.93 12.65
N GLY A 14 11.18 26.32 13.64
CA GLY A 14 12.64 26.36 13.78
C GLY A 14 13.36 25.73 12.56
N ILE A 15 12.89 24.57 12.09
CA ILE A 15 13.45 23.93 10.89
C ILE A 15 13.26 24.83 9.66
N VAL A 16 12.08 25.42 9.48
CA VAL A 16 11.79 26.33 8.34
C VAL A 16 12.69 27.56 8.40
N VAL A 17 12.90 28.16 9.57
CA VAL A 17 13.79 29.31 9.75
C VAL A 17 15.25 28.94 9.43
N VAL A 18 15.73 27.78 9.93
CA VAL A 18 17.07 27.29 9.62
C VAL A 18 17.22 27.10 8.10
N LEU A 19 16.29 26.41 7.44
CA LEU A 19 16.32 26.21 6.00
C LEU A 19 16.29 27.54 5.23
N ALA A 20 15.54 28.54 5.68
CA ALA A 20 15.49 29.85 5.05
C ALA A 20 16.79 30.65 5.20
N LEU A 21 17.53 30.48 6.29
CA LEU A 21 18.78 31.18 6.55
C LEU A 21 20.02 30.54 5.87
N VAL A 22 19.96 29.25 5.56
CA VAL A 22 21.09 28.51 4.97
C VAL A 22 21.64 29.18 3.70
N PRO A 23 20.85 29.62 2.68
CA PRO A 23 21.42 30.21 1.47
C PRO A 23 22.11 31.56 1.70
N VAL A 24 21.78 32.23 2.81
CA VAL A 24 22.39 33.50 3.20
C VAL A 24 23.75 33.29 3.86
N LEU A 25 23.85 32.23 4.68
CA LEU A 25 25.05 31.96 5.50
C LEU A 25 26.05 31.02 4.81
N ALA A 26 25.58 30.16 3.90
CA ALA A 26 26.41 29.14 3.26
C ALA A 26 27.10 29.64 2.00
N GLY A 27 28.25 29.07 1.68
CA GLY A 27 28.96 29.31 0.41
C GLY A 27 28.21 28.75 -0.80
N SER A 28 28.54 29.21 -1.99
CA SER A 28 27.87 28.84 -3.27
C SER A 28 27.91 27.33 -3.52
N PHE A 29 29.01 26.66 -3.22
CA PHE A 29 29.14 25.18 -3.34
C PHE A 29 28.13 24.46 -2.44
N THR A 30 28.01 24.86 -1.18
CA THR A 30 27.07 24.23 -0.23
C THR A 30 25.63 24.44 -0.69
N VAL A 31 25.28 25.61 -1.22
CA VAL A 31 23.95 25.88 -1.76
C VAL A 31 23.65 25.01 -2.99
N SER A 32 24.62 24.86 -3.90
CA SER A 32 24.48 23.98 -5.06
C SER A 32 24.29 22.52 -4.65
N LEU A 33 25.09 22.03 -3.69
CA LEU A 33 24.93 20.68 -3.14
C LEU A 33 23.55 20.48 -2.49
N LEU A 34 23.05 21.46 -1.77
CA LEU A 34 21.70 21.39 -1.18
C LEU A 34 20.58 21.40 -2.22
N ASN A 35 20.79 22.06 -3.36
CA ASN A 35 19.87 22.01 -4.49
C ASN A 35 19.83 20.60 -5.10
N ASP A 36 20.99 19.99 -5.32
CA ASP A 36 21.08 18.61 -5.81
C ASP A 36 20.44 17.63 -4.83
N ILE A 37 20.66 17.81 -3.51
CA ILE A 37 20.00 17.04 -2.46
C ILE A 37 18.48 17.18 -2.54
N GLY A 38 17.97 18.40 -2.74
CA GLY A 38 16.54 18.65 -2.89
C GLY A 38 15.94 17.94 -4.11
N ILE A 39 16.61 18.00 -5.25
CA ILE A 39 16.19 17.32 -6.49
C ILE A 39 16.24 15.80 -6.30
N GLY A 40 17.34 15.27 -5.74
CA GLY A 40 17.47 13.85 -5.43
C GLY A 40 16.42 13.36 -4.42
N ALA A 41 16.10 14.19 -3.43
CA ALA A 41 15.09 13.90 -2.42
C ALA A 41 13.68 13.77 -3.01
N LEU A 42 13.31 14.54 -4.03
CA LEU A 42 12.03 14.40 -4.74
C LEU A 42 11.90 13.02 -5.39
N VAL A 43 12.94 12.58 -6.10
CA VAL A 43 12.94 11.25 -6.74
C VAL A 43 12.94 10.14 -5.67
N ALA A 44 13.78 10.28 -4.64
CA ALA A 44 13.84 9.34 -3.53
C ALA A 44 12.51 9.26 -2.77
N LEU A 45 11.77 10.36 -2.63
CA LEU A 45 10.44 10.40 -2.01
C LEU A 45 9.43 9.55 -2.80
N GLY A 46 9.45 9.67 -4.14
CA GLY A 46 8.66 8.82 -5.02
C GLY A 46 9.00 7.33 -4.85
N LEU A 47 10.29 7.00 -4.74
CA LEU A 47 10.75 5.62 -4.50
C LEU A 47 10.43 5.12 -3.09
N VAL A 48 10.47 5.97 -2.07
CA VAL A 48 10.02 5.60 -0.71
C VAL A 48 8.54 5.23 -0.71
N LEU A 49 7.69 5.95 -1.44
CA LEU A 49 6.29 5.59 -1.60
C LEU A 49 6.13 4.28 -2.38
N LEU A 50 6.75 4.18 -3.55
CA LEU A 50 6.60 3.06 -4.49
C LEU A 50 7.23 1.78 -3.94
N THR A 51 8.52 1.82 -3.61
CA THR A 51 9.29 0.65 -3.16
C THR A 51 9.15 0.45 -1.66
N GLY A 52 9.26 1.53 -0.90
CA GLY A 52 9.26 1.50 0.56
C GLY A 52 7.90 1.12 1.14
N VAL A 53 6.84 1.79 0.75
CA VAL A 53 5.49 1.56 1.27
C VAL A 53 4.73 0.55 0.42
N GLY A 54 4.72 0.75 -0.90
CA GLY A 54 3.97 -0.07 -1.85
C GLY A 54 4.59 -1.45 -2.15
N GLY A 55 5.89 -1.63 -1.90
CA GLY A 55 6.60 -2.90 -2.12
C GLY A 55 6.89 -3.21 -3.59
N ALA A 56 6.87 -2.21 -4.47
CA ALA A 56 7.13 -2.33 -5.90
C ALA A 56 8.48 -1.68 -6.26
N THR A 57 9.53 -2.48 -6.45
CA THR A 57 10.87 -1.96 -6.77
C THR A 57 10.93 -1.52 -8.23
N SER A 58 11.45 -0.30 -8.48
CA SER A 58 11.66 0.27 -9.81
C SER A 58 13.06 0.84 -9.95
N PHE A 59 13.70 0.55 -11.08
CA PHE A 59 15.02 1.08 -11.49
C PHE A 59 14.92 2.03 -12.69
N GLY A 60 13.75 2.55 -13.00
CA GLY A 60 13.52 3.42 -14.16
C GLY A 60 13.27 4.90 -13.81
N GLN A 61 13.52 5.33 -12.59
CA GLN A 61 13.13 6.69 -12.17
C GLN A 61 13.96 7.78 -12.86
N ALA A 62 15.24 7.56 -13.17
CA ALA A 62 16.06 8.51 -13.90
C ALA A 62 15.52 8.77 -15.31
N ALA A 63 14.92 7.78 -15.97
CA ALA A 63 14.27 7.98 -17.26
C ALA A 63 13.12 8.98 -17.18
N PHE A 64 12.30 8.95 -16.13
CA PHE A 64 11.21 9.93 -15.92
C PHE A 64 11.75 11.33 -15.60
N VAL A 65 12.87 11.42 -14.85
CA VAL A 65 13.60 12.68 -14.68
C VAL A 65 14.04 13.23 -16.05
N GLY A 66 14.64 12.35 -16.88
CA GLY A 66 15.09 12.70 -18.22
C GLY A 66 13.96 13.12 -19.15
N ILE A 67 12.83 12.38 -19.18
CA ILE A 67 11.65 12.74 -19.99
C ILE A 67 11.20 14.19 -19.67
N ALA A 68 11.07 14.51 -18.39
CA ALA A 68 10.66 15.86 -18.00
C ALA A 68 11.71 16.92 -18.31
N ALA A 69 13.00 16.63 -18.07
CA ALA A 69 14.09 17.54 -18.34
C ALA A 69 14.19 17.87 -19.84
N TYR A 70 14.15 16.87 -20.69
CA TYR A 70 14.18 17.06 -22.13
C TYR A 70 12.90 17.69 -22.68
N ALA A 71 11.74 17.33 -22.16
CA ALA A 71 10.46 17.93 -22.58
C ALA A 71 10.43 19.43 -22.32
N THR A 72 10.85 19.88 -21.12
CA THR A 72 10.89 21.30 -20.81
C THR A 72 12.01 22.01 -21.55
N ALA A 73 13.20 21.39 -21.71
CA ALA A 73 14.33 21.93 -22.45
C ALA A 73 13.94 22.21 -23.92
N TRP A 74 13.41 21.19 -24.61
CA TRP A 74 12.97 21.32 -25.99
C TRP A 74 11.89 22.37 -26.16
N LEU A 75 10.88 22.41 -25.28
CA LEU A 75 9.78 23.36 -25.38
C LEU A 75 10.25 24.81 -25.17
N THR A 76 11.21 25.03 -24.26
CA THR A 76 11.69 26.39 -23.94
C THR A 76 12.78 26.87 -24.86
N THR A 77 13.65 26.00 -25.40
CA THR A 77 14.74 26.38 -26.30
C THR A 77 14.30 26.40 -27.76
N THR A 78 13.53 25.39 -28.22
CA THR A 78 13.17 25.25 -29.64
C THR A 78 11.88 26.00 -29.98
N GLN A 79 10.88 25.96 -29.07
CA GLN A 79 9.58 26.59 -29.27
C GLN A 79 9.46 27.96 -28.59
N GLY A 80 10.45 28.39 -27.82
CA GLY A 80 10.47 29.69 -27.13
C GLY A 80 9.36 29.87 -26.09
N MET A 81 8.75 28.77 -25.63
CA MET A 81 7.63 28.82 -24.68
C MET A 81 8.08 29.09 -23.24
N SER A 82 7.14 29.58 -22.42
CA SER A 82 7.42 29.85 -21.01
C SER A 82 7.81 28.55 -20.24
N PRO A 83 8.82 28.62 -19.34
CA PRO A 83 9.20 27.53 -18.47
C PRO A 83 8.03 26.91 -17.64
N TRP A 84 7.01 27.71 -17.31
CA TRP A 84 5.83 27.26 -16.59
C TRP A 84 4.88 26.38 -17.45
N ILE A 85 4.78 26.71 -18.75
CA ILE A 85 4.12 25.83 -19.73
C ILE A 85 4.95 24.56 -19.89
N GLY A 86 6.29 24.69 -19.90
CA GLY A 86 7.23 23.57 -19.87
C GLY A 86 6.99 22.64 -18.68
N LEU A 87 6.68 23.16 -17.48
CA LEU A 87 6.30 22.35 -16.31
C LEU A 87 5.07 21.50 -16.59
N LEU A 88 3.98 22.11 -17.06
CA LEU A 88 2.73 21.40 -17.32
C LEU A 88 2.91 20.33 -18.41
N PHE A 89 3.60 20.67 -19.49
CA PHE A 89 3.89 19.74 -20.58
C PHE A 89 4.78 18.58 -20.14
N SER A 90 5.85 18.86 -19.40
CA SER A 90 6.75 17.83 -18.89
C SER A 90 6.07 16.88 -17.92
N LEU A 91 5.23 17.37 -17.02
CA LEU A 91 4.45 16.53 -16.11
C LEU A 91 3.41 15.70 -16.85
N LEU A 92 2.73 16.26 -17.84
CA LEU A 92 1.78 15.53 -18.68
C LEU A 92 2.48 14.40 -19.44
N LEU A 93 3.58 14.70 -20.12
CA LEU A 93 4.35 13.71 -20.89
C LEU A 93 4.91 12.61 -19.98
N THR A 94 5.48 12.98 -18.84
CA THR A 94 5.99 12.03 -17.84
C THR A 94 4.86 11.16 -17.29
N GLY A 95 3.71 11.75 -16.96
CA GLY A 95 2.54 11.03 -16.47
C GLY A 95 1.98 10.04 -17.49
N LEU A 96 1.88 10.45 -18.78
CA LEU A 96 1.43 9.57 -19.86
C LEU A 96 2.43 8.43 -20.11
N SER A 97 3.72 8.73 -20.14
CA SER A 97 4.78 7.72 -20.29
C SER A 97 4.75 6.72 -19.12
N ALA A 98 4.61 7.22 -17.88
CA ALA A 98 4.51 6.37 -16.71
C ALA A 98 3.24 5.53 -16.73
N LEU A 99 2.13 6.07 -17.18
CA LEU A 99 0.87 5.33 -17.35
C LEU A 99 1.04 4.20 -18.38
N ALA A 100 1.60 4.51 -19.56
CA ALA A 100 1.82 3.54 -20.63
C ALA A 100 2.78 2.42 -20.18
N ILE A 101 3.95 2.78 -19.65
CA ILE A 101 4.95 1.82 -19.13
C ILE A 101 4.37 1.02 -17.97
N GLY A 102 3.67 1.68 -17.04
CA GLY A 102 3.05 1.02 -15.88
C GLY A 102 1.96 0.05 -16.27
N MET A 103 1.12 0.36 -17.27
CA MET A 103 0.08 -0.55 -17.77
C MET A 103 0.67 -1.82 -18.36
N LEU A 104 1.82 -1.73 -19.02
CA LEU A 104 2.51 -2.89 -19.59
C LEU A 104 3.24 -3.71 -18.53
N THR A 105 4.01 -3.05 -17.66
CA THR A 105 4.98 -3.71 -16.78
C THR A 105 4.38 -4.22 -15.47
N LEU A 106 3.40 -3.51 -14.87
CA LEU A 106 2.83 -3.91 -13.59
C LEU A 106 1.94 -5.16 -13.65
N ARG A 107 1.56 -5.60 -14.84
CA ARG A 107 0.86 -6.89 -15.05
C ARG A 107 1.78 -8.09 -14.90
N LEU A 108 3.08 -7.92 -15.13
CA LEU A 108 4.06 -9.03 -15.11
C LEU A 108 4.30 -9.57 -13.69
N GLY A 109 4.12 -8.77 -12.65
CA GLY A 109 4.26 -9.19 -11.24
C GLY A 109 5.68 -9.62 -10.84
N GLY A 110 5.90 -9.80 -9.53
CA GLY A 110 7.13 -10.42 -8.99
C GLY A 110 8.44 -9.75 -9.40
N HIS A 111 9.42 -10.55 -9.80
CA HIS A 111 10.76 -10.11 -10.19
C HIS A 111 10.83 -9.44 -11.57
N PHE A 112 9.78 -9.52 -12.38
CA PHE A 112 9.77 -8.95 -13.73
C PHE A 112 9.67 -7.42 -13.73
N LEU A 113 9.09 -6.82 -12.70
CA LEU A 113 8.96 -5.36 -12.62
C LEU A 113 10.31 -4.64 -12.56
N PRO A 114 11.29 -5.02 -11.70
CA PRO A 114 12.62 -4.44 -11.71
C PRO A 114 13.32 -4.57 -13.07
N LEU A 115 13.29 -5.75 -13.68
CA LEU A 115 13.94 -6.01 -14.97
C LEU A 115 13.33 -5.16 -16.09
N SER A 116 12.01 -5.08 -16.17
CA SER A 116 11.33 -4.28 -17.20
C SER A 116 11.59 -2.78 -17.03
N THR A 117 11.67 -2.28 -15.78
CA THR A 117 12.00 -0.87 -15.54
C THR A 117 13.45 -0.53 -15.87
N ILE A 118 14.39 -1.46 -15.72
CA ILE A 118 15.77 -1.31 -16.23
C ILE A 118 15.76 -1.24 -17.76
N ALA A 119 15.06 -2.16 -18.43
CA ALA A 119 14.99 -2.20 -19.89
C ALA A 119 14.39 -0.90 -20.47
N TRP A 120 13.29 -0.40 -19.90
CA TRP A 120 12.71 0.89 -20.27
C TRP A 120 13.67 2.05 -19.99
N GLY A 121 14.38 2.03 -18.85
CA GLY A 121 15.39 3.04 -18.51
C GLY A 121 16.51 3.12 -19.54
N LEU A 122 17.06 1.97 -19.94
CA LEU A 122 18.07 1.88 -21.00
C LEU A 122 17.54 2.39 -22.35
N SER A 123 16.35 1.93 -22.74
CA SER A 123 15.74 2.31 -24.02
C SER A 123 15.51 3.81 -24.13
N ILE A 124 15.01 4.43 -23.05
CA ILE A 124 14.76 5.87 -23.01
C ILE A 124 16.07 6.66 -22.98
N ALA A 125 17.09 6.22 -22.25
CA ALA A 125 18.42 6.85 -22.26
C ALA A 125 19.07 6.79 -23.64
N MET A 126 18.95 5.65 -24.35
CA MET A 126 19.39 5.53 -25.74
C MET A 126 18.61 6.45 -26.69
N LEU A 127 17.30 6.58 -26.49
CA LEU A 127 16.47 7.50 -27.27
C LEU A 127 16.96 8.94 -27.13
N PHE A 128 17.27 9.40 -25.92
CA PHE A 128 17.82 10.75 -25.71
C PHE A 128 19.14 10.98 -26.46
N GLY A 129 20.01 9.96 -26.54
CA GLY A 129 21.29 10.07 -27.23
C GLY A 129 21.23 9.97 -28.76
N ASN A 130 20.10 9.52 -29.34
CA ASN A 130 20.01 9.24 -30.77
C ASN A 130 19.03 10.18 -31.53
N VAL A 131 18.15 10.89 -30.82
CA VAL A 131 17.15 11.80 -31.45
C VAL A 131 17.78 13.16 -31.73
N ASP A 132 17.78 13.59 -33.00
CA ASP A 132 18.33 14.87 -33.42
C ASP A 132 17.69 16.08 -32.75
N ALA A 133 16.37 16.08 -32.63
CA ALA A 133 15.61 17.15 -31.98
C ALA A 133 15.95 17.34 -30.48
N LEU A 134 16.59 16.34 -29.84
CA LEU A 134 17.05 16.39 -28.46
C LEU A 134 18.55 16.68 -28.33
N GLY A 135 19.24 17.03 -29.46
CA GLY A 135 20.66 17.35 -29.48
C GLY A 135 21.57 16.13 -29.36
N ARG A 136 21.05 14.90 -29.53
CA ARG A 136 21.82 13.66 -29.42
C ARG A 136 22.68 13.63 -28.15
N HIS A 137 23.92 13.14 -28.25
CA HIS A 137 24.87 13.06 -27.13
C HIS A 137 25.34 14.43 -26.61
N THR A 138 25.26 15.49 -27.43
CA THR A 138 25.64 16.85 -27.01
C THR A 138 24.57 17.52 -26.13
N GLY A 139 23.34 17.09 -26.23
CA GLY A 139 22.23 17.61 -25.44
C GLY A 139 21.71 18.98 -25.87
N LEU A 140 20.89 19.60 -25.02
CA LEU A 140 20.29 20.90 -25.21
C LEU A 140 20.88 21.91 -24.23
N SER A 141 21.35 23.06 -24.75
CA SER A 141 21.93 24.15 -23.96
C SER A 141 21.04 25.41 -24.03
N ASN A 142 21.43 26.45 -23.29
CA ASN A 142 20.73 27.73 -23.25
C ASN A 142 19.28 27.68 -22.77
N ILE A 143 18.98 26.75 -21.86
CA ILE A 143 17.67 26.66 -21.23
C ILE A 143 17.44 27.96 -20.41
N PRO A 144 16.32 28.68 -20.62
CA PRO A 144 16.07 29.94 -19.94
C PRO A 144 15.91 29.75 -18.43
N PRO A 145 16.40 30.67 -17.60
CA PRO A 145 16.16 30.60 -16.15
C PRO A 145 14.69 30.80 -15.83
N LEU A 146 14.25 30.20 -14.74
CA LEU A 146 12.91 30.44 -14.22
C LEU A 146 12.74 31.88 -13.77
N ARG A 147 11.56 32.45 -13.96
CA ARG A 147 11.16 33.75 -13.44
C ARG A 147 9.87 33.63 -12.64
N VAL A 148 9.85 34.21 -11.44
CA VAL A 148 8.68 34.29 -10.56
C VAL A 148 8.41 35.75 -10.27
N ALA A 149 7.24 36.26 -10.63
CA ALA A 149 6.85 37.66 -10.45
C ALA A 149 7.91 38.67 -10.96
N GLY A 150 8.58 38.39 -12.10
CA GLY A 150 9.65 39.22 -12.67
C GLY A 150 11.06 38.95 -12.13
N TRP A 151 11.21 38.27 -11.01
CA TRP A 151 12.52 37.95 -10.42
C TRP A 151 13.11 36.69 -11.09
N SER A 152 14.37 36.80 -11.51
CA SER A 152 15.10 35.68 -12.12
C SER A 152 15.66 34.75 -11.07
N LEU A 153 15.41 33.45 -11.23
CA LEU A 153 15.96 32.40 -10.40
C LEU A 153 17.25 31.80 -11.01
N ALA A 154 18.02 32.60 -11.74
CA ALA A 154 19.30 32.16 -12.34
C ALA A 154 20.38 31.92 -11.28
N ASP A 155 20.30 32.57 -10.12
CA ASP A 155 21.20 32.39 -9.00
C ASP A 155 20.82 31.06 -8.25
N PRO A 156 21.79 30.18 -7.96
CA PRO A 156 21.58 28.98 -7.14
C PRO A 156 20.88 29.24 -5.80
N ARG A 157 21.11 30.39 -5.17
CA ARG A 157 20.43 30.80 -3.93
C ARG A 157 18.93 31.03 -4.12
N ALA A 158 18.55 31.70 -5.22
CA ALA A 158 17.14 31.89 -5.54
C ALA A 158 16.46 30.58 -5.91
N MET A 159 17.14 29.72 -6.68
CA MET A 159 16.65 28.41 -7.08
C MET A 159 16.47 27.46 -5.87
N TYR A 160 17.30 27.59 -4.83
CA TYR A 160 17.21 26.86 -3.59
C TYR A 160 15.81 26.99 -2.95
N TYR A 161 15.29 28.20 -2.83
CA TYR A 161 13.97 28.40 -2.21
C TYR A 161 12.87 27.67 -2.99
N LEU A 162 12.90 27.74 -4.32
CA LEU A 162 11.91 27.05 -5.14
C LEU A 162 12.00 25.53 -4.96
N ILE A 163 13.20 24.95 -5.02
CA ILE A 163 13.43 23.51 -4.85
C ILE A 163 12.89 23.05 -3.51
N TRP A 164 13.25 23.72 -2.41
CA TRP A 164 12.84 23.30 -1.07
C TRP A 164 11.36 23.52 -0.79
N VAL A 165 10.71 24.51 -1.41
CA VAL A 165 9.25 24.67 -1.39
C VAL A 165 8.60 23.47 -2.09
N VAL A 166 9.07 23.08 -3.27
CA VAL A 166 8.54 21.92 -4.02
C VAL A 166 8.75 20.62 -3.22
N VAL A 167 9.94 20.42 -2.62
CA VAL A 167 10.22 19.29 -1.72
C VAL A 167 9.25 19.29 -0.53
N GLY A 168 9.05 20.43 0.11
CA GLY A 168 8.11 20.57 1.23
C GLY A 168 6.68 20.21 0.86
N LEU A 169 6.21 20.70 -0.30
CA LEU A 169 4.88 20.37 -0.84
C LEU A 169 4.75 18.87 -1.17
N ALA A 170 5.78 18.26 -1.78
CA ALA A 170 5.81 16.84 -2.08
C ALA A 170 5.81 15.98 -0.80
N CYS A 171 6.55 16.39 0.24
CA CYS A 171 6.52 15.74 1.55
C CYS A 171 5.14 15.86 2.22
N LEU A 172 4.51 17.04 2.16
CA LEU A 172 3.17 17.26 2.70
C LEU A 172 2.12 16.43 1.97
N PHE A 173 2.16 16.40 0.64
CA PHE A 173 1.31 15.56 -0.20
C PHE A 173 1.46 14.08 0.17
N SER A 174 2.70 13.59 0.26
CA SER A 174 3.01 12.21 0.61
C SER A 174 2.55 11.85 2.03
N HIS A 175 2.73 12.77 2.99
CA HIS A 175 2.26 12.60 4.36
C HIS A 175 0.74 12.48 4.43
N ASN A 176 0.02 13.39 3.77
CA ASN A 176 -1.45 13.36 3.71
C ASN A 176 -1.94 12.08 3.03
N LEU A 177 -1.35 11.73 1.88
CA LEU A 177 -1.67 10.50 1.15
C LEU A 177 -1.54 9.26 2.04
N LEU A 178 -0.45 9.13 2.79
CA LEU A 178 -0.25 7.96 3.65
C LEU A 178 -1.22 7.88 4.84
N GLN A 179 -1.79 9.00 5.28
CA GLN A 179 -2.77 9.05 6.36
C GLN A 179 -4.22 8.89 5.91
N SER A 180 -4.46 8.60 4.64
CA SER A 180 -5.78 8.55 4.03
C SER A 180 -6.19 7.13 3.63
N ARG A 181 -7.43 7.00 3.12
CA ARG A 181 -7.95 5.76 2.53
C ARG A 181 -7.02 5.14 1.47
N PRO A 182 -6.60 5.85 0.39
CA PRO A 182 -5.66 5.27 -0.56
C PRO A 182 -4.30 4.94 0.07
N GLY A 183 -3.83 5.69 1.06
CA GLY A 183 -2.60 5.39 1.79
C GLY A 183 -2.68 4.08 2.58
N ARG A 184 -3.82 3.76 3.18
CA ARG A 184 -4.04 2.44 3.81
C ARG A 184 -4.02 1.31 2.77
N ALA A 185 -4.65 1.53 1.60
CA ALA A 185 -4.60 0.55 0.51
C ALA A 185 -3.16 0.34 -0.01
N ILE A 186 -2.38 1.42 -0.18
CA ILE A 186 -0.95 1.34 -0.54
C ILE A 186 -0.16 0.51 0.48
N ARG A 187 -0.34 0.78 1.78
CA ARG A 187 0.28 -0.02 2.85
C ARG A 187 -0.22 -1.47 2.84
N GLY A 188 -1.45 -1.70 2.43
CA GLY A 188 -2.08 -3.01 2.25
C GLY A 188 -1.47 -3.85 1.13
N LEU A 189 -0.87 -3.24 0.08
CA LEU A 189 -0.23 -3.95 -1.05
C LEU A 189 0.78 -5.02 -0.61
N ARG A 190 1.55 -4.76 0.43
CA ARG A 190 2.49 -5.74 1.01
C ARG A 190 1.81 -6.94 1.69
N GLY A 191 0.51 -6.87 1.95
CA GLY A 191 -0.33 -7.99 2.42
C GLY A 191 -0.81 -8.91 1.30
N GLY A 192 -0.48 -8.57 0.05
CA GLY A 192 -0.87 -9.30 -1.14
C GLY A 192 -2.15 -8.77 -1.80
N ALA A 193 -2.31 -9.14 -3.07
CA ALA A 193 -3.48 -8.72 -3.86
C ALA A 193 -4.80 -9.24 -3.29
N THR A 194 -4.79 -10.45 -2.70
CA THR A 194 -5.98 -11.06 -2.09
C THR A 194 -6.52 -10.26 -0.91
N LEU A 195 -5.62 -9.68 -0.06
CA LEU A 195 -6.05 -8.80 1.03
C LEU A 195 -6.78 -7.56 0.49
N LEU A 196 -6.23 -6.92 -0.53
CA LEU A 196 -6.86 -5.74 -1.12
C LEU A 196 -8.17 -6.08 -1.82
N ALA A 197 -8.21 -7.20 -2.55
CA ALA A 197 -9.42 -7.66 -3.20
C ALA A 197 -10.55 -7.95 -2.19
N SER A 198 -10.23 -8.51 -1.01
CA SER A 198 -11.23 -8.80 0.03
C SER A 198 -11.86 -7.55 0.67
N VAL A 199 -11.24 -6.37 0.52
CA VAL A 199 -11.80 -5.09 0.96
C VAL A 199 -12.29 -4.22 -0.22
N GLY A 200 -12.45 -4.84 -1.40
CA GLY A 200 -12.99 -4.18 -2.60
C GLY A 200 -11.99 -3.27 -3.33
N ALA A 201 -10.70 -3.31 -2.98
CA ALA A 201 -9.65 -2.53 -3.63
C ALA A 201 -9.00 -3.31 -4.78
N ASP A 202 -8.65 -2.58 -5.84
CA ASP A 202 -7.92 -3.12 -6.98
C ASP A 202 -6.41 -2.93 -6.79
N ALA A 203 -5.69 -3.99 -6.48
CA ALA A 203 -4.25 -3.95 -6.24
C ALA A 203 -3.45 -3.43 -7.45
N TYR A 204 -3.90 -3.74 -8.68
CA TYR A 204 -3.26 -3.26 -9.89
C TYR A 204 -3.43 -1.74 -10.04
N ARG A 205 -4.65 -1.22 -9.87
CA ARG A 205 -4.92 0.22 -9.95
C ARG A 205 -4.18 1.00 -8.86
N VAL A 206 -4.10 0.45 -7.64
CA VAL A 206 -3.33 1.07 -6.54
C VAL A 206 -1.84 1.10 -6.86
N ARG A 207 -1.26 0.03 -7.43
CA ARG A 207 0.15 0.02 -7.86
C ARG A 207 0.40 0.99 -9.01
N LEU A 208 -0.48 1.01 -10.02
CA LEU A 208 -0.35 1.89 -11.19
C LEU A 208 -0.40 3.37 -10.78
N SER A 209 -1.37 3.75 -9.96
CA SER A 209 -1.48 5.14 -9.49
C SER A 209 -0.29 5.55 -8.62
N LEU A 210 0.26 4.64 -7.82
CA LEU A 210 1.46 4.88 -7.04
C LEU A 210 2.71 5.03 -7.94
N PHE A 211 2.83 4.20 -8.99
CA PHE A 211 3.89 4.27 -9.97
C PHE A 211 3.88 5.61 -10.73
N VAL A 212 2.70 6.05 -11.17
CA VAL A 212 2.51 7.36 -11.82
C VAL A 212 2.86 8.50 -10.85
N THR A 213 2.44 8.40 -9.57
CA THR A 213 2.78 9.42 -8.55
C THR A 213 4.29 9.54 -8.35
N ALA A 214 5.01 8.41 -8.28
CA ALA A 214 6.46 8.40 -8.17
C ALA A 214 7.14 9.00 -9.41
N ALA A 215 6.64 8.70 -10.60
CA ALA A 215 7.12 9.27 -11.86
C ALA A 215 6.86 10.79 -11.94
N LEU A 216 5.72 11.28 -11.43
CA LEU A 216 5.44 12.72 -11.39
C LEU A 216 6.40 13.47 -10.45
N PHE A 217 6.81 12.88 -9.33
CA PHE A 217 7.85 13.44 -8.48
C PHE A 217 9.21 13.47 -9.20
N ALA A 218 9.53 12.41 -9.95
CA ALA A 218 10.70 12.40 -10.82
C ALA A 218 10.60 13.45 -11.94
N GLY A 219 9.40 13.67 -12.50
CA GLY A 219 9.14 14.72 -13.47
C GLY A 219 9.35 16.13 -12.92
N LEU A 220 8.88 16.39 -11.69
CA LEU A 220 9.17 17.66 -11.00
C LEU A 220 10.68 17.86 -10.82
N ALA A 221 11.38 16.81 -10.40
CA ALA A 221 12.84 16.83 -10.25
C ALA A 221 13.54 17.12 -11.59
N GLY A 222 13.08 16.53 -12.70
CA GLY A 222 13.63 16.77 -14.05
C GLY A 222 13.43 18.18 -14.55
N TRP A 223 12.25 18.75 -14.32
CA TRP A 223 11.97 20.14 -14.65
C TRP A 223 12.87 21.10 -13.85
N LEU A 224 12.99 20.92 -12.54
CA LEU A 224 13.89 21.70 -11.68
C LEU A 224 15.36 21.55 -12.12
N TYR A 225 15.80 20.33 -12.41
CA TYR A 225 17.15 20.02 -12.87
C TYR A 225 17.51 20.77 -14.16
N ALA A 226 16.62 20.75 -15.16
CA ALA A 226 16.85 21.40 -16.45
C ALA A 226 17.05 22.93 -16.31
N HIS A 227 16.21 23.60 -15.50
CA HIS A 227 16.29 25.04 -15.30
C HIS A 227 17.40 25.45 -14.32
N MET A 228 17.80 24.59 -13.37
CA MET A 228 18.93 24.82 -12.47
C MET A 228 20.25 24.76 -13.24
N ASN A 229 20.47 23.68 -14.02
CA ASN A 229 21.71 23.47 -14.76
C ASN A 229 21.76 24.25 -16.09
N ARG A 230 20.59 24.66 -16.62
CA ARG A 230 20.44 25.33 -17.91
C ARG A 230 21.03 24.55 -19.09
N PHE A 231 21.24 23.27 -18.87
CA PHE A 231 21.79 22.29 -19.80
C PHE A 231 21.27 20.90 -19.47
N VAL A 232 20.94 20.14 -20.52
CA VAL A 232 20.45 18.75 -20.39
C VAL A 232 21.18 17.88 -21.38
N SER A 233 21.81 16.79 -20.91
CA SER A 233 22.45 15.75 -21.72
C SER A 233 21.93 14.36 -21.31
N PRO A 234 22.15 13.28 -22.09
CA PRO A 234 21.63 11.94 -21.77
C PRO A 234 22.25 11.31 -20.51
N SER A 235 23.54 11.61 -20.26
CA SER A 235 24.35 10.93 -19.23
C SER A 235 23.75 10.93 -17.81
N PRO A 236 23.15 12.04 -17.29
CA PRO A 236 22.58 12.05 -15.95
C PRO A 236 21.28 11.21 -15.79
N PHE A 237 20.74 10.66 -16.88
CA PHE A 237 19.46 9.95 -16.87
C PHE A 237 19.59 8.47 -17.20
N ASP A 238 20.79 7.93 -17.02
CA ASP A 238 21.10 6.53 -17.25
C ASP A 238 20.62 5.61 -16.09
N VAL A 239 20.87 4.31 -16.21
CA VAL A 239 20.51 3.33 -15.19
C VAL A 239 21.31 3.52 -13.89
N ARG A 240 22.55 4.07 -13.97
CA ARG A 240 23.36 4.34 -12.77
C ARG A 240 22.68 5.40 -11.88
N ALA A 241 22.15 6.46 -12.48
CA ALA A 241 21.39 7.45 -11.75
C ALA A 241 20.11 6.86 -11.11
N SER A 242 19.42 5.95 -11.82
CA SER A 242 18.27 5.23 -11.24
C SER A 242 18.66 4.40 -10.02
N ILE A 243 19.82 3.75 -10.05
CA ILE A 243 20.36 3.00 -8.91
C ILE A 243 20.71 3.97 -7.78
N GLU A 244 21.37 5.10 -8.06
CA GLU A 244 21.69 6.12 -7.04
C GLU A 244 20.42 6.63 -6.32
N TYR A 245 19.35 6.94 -7.06
CA TYR A 245 18.07 7.33 -6.45
C TYR A 245 17.46 6.25 -5.56
N LEU A 246 17.56 4.99 -5.98
CA LEU A 246 17.10 3.89 -5.14
C LEU A 246 17.98 3.74 -3.88
N LEU A 247 19.30 3.90 -4.02
CA LEU A 247 20.22 3.89 -2.89
C LEU A 247 19.90 5.02 -1.89
N MET A 248 19.54 6.22 -2.36
CA MET A 248 19.06 7.32 -1.50
C MET A 248 17.84 6.90 -0.68
N ALA A 249 16.84 6.28 -1.33
CA ALA A 249 15.63 5.82 -0.64
C ALA A 249 15.93 4.72 0.39
N VAL A 250 16.83 3.79 0.07
CA VAL A 250 17.21 2.64 0.94
C VAL A 250 18.08 3.11 2.10
N ALA A 251 19.10 3.94 1.84
CA ALA A 251 20.01 4.48 2.86
C ALA A 251 19.27 5.29 3.92
N GLY A 252 18.32 6.11 3.49
CA GLY A 252 17.50 6.90 4.41
C GLY A 252 16.54 6.07 5.23
N GLY A 253 16.02 4.98 4.67
CA GLY A 253 15.09 4.06 5.32
C GLY A 253 13.78 3.94 4.57
N LEU A 254 13.59 2.79 3.92
CA LEU A 254 12.37 2.46 3.18
C LEU A 254 11.13 2.51 4.08
N GLY A 255 10.12 3.27 3.65
CA GLY A 255 8.85 3.40 4.37
C GLY A 255 8.76 4.60 5.32
N GLN A 256 9.77 5.47 5.37
CA GLN A 256 9.76 6.72 6.14
C GLN A 256 10.01 7.91 5.22
N LEU A 257 9.06 8.86 5.15
CA LEU A 257 9.17 10.02 4.26
C LEU A 257 10.42 10.86 4.52
N ALA A 258 10.74 11.11 5.80
CA ALA A 258 11.97 11.81 6.17
C ALA A 258 13.24 11.06 5.73
N GLY A 259 13.16 9.74 5.54
CA GLY A 259 14.25 8.93 4.99
C GLY A 259 14.66 9.36 3.58
N ALA A 260 13.73 9.84 2.75
CA ALA A 260 14.08 10.31 1.41
C ALA A 260 15.06 11.49 1.45
N LEU A 261 14.83 12.46 2.34
CA LEU A 261 15.70 13.63 2.51
C LEU A 261 17.05 13.25 3.10
N VAL A 262 17.01 12.48 4.19
CA VAL A 262 18.25 12.05 4.88
C VAL A 262 19.10 11.15 3.98
N GLY A 263 18.47 10.26 3.20
CA GLY A 263 19.17 9.38 2.29
C GLY A 263 19.76 10.11 1.07
N ALA A 264 19.03 11.09 0.52
CA ALA A 264 19.56 11.94 -0.55
C ALA A 264 20.77 12.75 -0.05
N ALA A 265 20.65 13.37 1.12
CA ALA A 265 21.77 14.09 1.75
C ALA A 265 22.97 13.18 1.98
N LEU A 266 22.75 12.00 2.58
CA LEU A 266 23.81 11.06 2.89
C LEU A 266 24.57 10.60 1.62
N VAL A 267 23.82 10.18 0.60
CA VAL A 267 24.41 9.65 -0.65
C VAL A 267 25.19 10.72 -1.38
N LEU A 268 24.64 11.95 -1.52
CA LEU A 268 25.30 13.02 -2.25
C LEU A 268 26.49 13.60 -1.47
N VAL A 269 26.39 13.78 -0.15
CA VAL A 269 27.53 14.22 0.68
C VAL A 269 28.64 13.17 0.66
N LEU A 270 28.31 11.89 0.75
CA LEU A 270 29.29 10.81 0.67
C LEU A 270 29.99 10.79 -0.69
N LYS A 271 29.21 10.92 -1.79
CA LYS A 271 29.74 10.95 -3.16
C LYS A 271 30.69 12.12 -3.36
N ASN A 272 30.30 13.35 -3.01
CA ASN A 272 31.15 14.52 -3.11
C ASN A 272 32.39 14.39 -2.20
N GLY A 273 32.23 13.93 -0.97
CA GLY A 273 33.37 13.73 -0.06
C GLY A 273 34.38 12.70 -0.57
N LEU A 274 33.92 11.64 -1.25
CA LEU A 274 34.80 10.68 -1.92
C LEU A 274 35.56 11.32 -3.08
N GLN A 275 34.90 12.18 -3.87
CA GLN A 275 35.52 12.90 -4.99
C GLN A 275 36.60 13.86 -4.52
N ASP A 276 36.47 14.43 -3.32
CA ASP A 276 37.48 15.32 -2.72
C ASP A 276 38.63 14.53 -2.08
N VAL A 277 38.35 13.43 -1.39
CA VAL A 277 39.33 12.69 -0.59
C VAL A 277 40.13 11.67 -1.41
N LEU A 278 39.51 10.95 -2.36
CA LEU A 278 40.20 9.90 -3.12
C LEU A 278 41.41 10.44 -3.95
N PRO A 279 41.34 11.58 -4.62
CA PRO A 279 42.50 12.14 -5.33
C PRO A 279 43.70 12.41 -4.44
N MET A 280 43.48 12.68 -3.14
CA MET A 280 44.56 12.87 -2.15
C MET A 280 45.27 11.55 -1.78
N LEU A 281 44.56 10.42 -1.96
CA LEU A 281 45.07 9.09 -1.57
C LEU A 281 45.66 8.30 -2.75
N THR A 282 45.21 8.55 -3.98
CA THR A 282 45.60 7.76 -5.16
C THR A 282 45.43 8.53 -6.46
N GLN A 283 46.38 8.30 -7.39
CA GLN A 283 46.29 8.83 -8.76
C GLN A 283 45.19 8.19 -9.61
N ARG A 284 44.60 7.06 -9.17
CA ARG A 284 43.52 6.33 -9.84
C ARG A 284 42.14 6.60 -9.19
N ALA A 285 41.94 7.76 -8.63
CA ALA A 285 40.76 8.14 -7.88
C ALA A 285 39.44 7.87 -8.61
N GLY A 286 39.34 8.24 -9.87
CA GLY A 286 38.11 8.07 -10.65
C GLY A 286 37.68 6.63 -10.89
N GLN A 287 38.63 5.67 -10.90
CA GLN A 287 38.32 4.24 -11.04
C GLN A 287 37.89 3.63 -9.70
N LEU A 288 38.40 4.14 -8.58
CA LEU A 288 38.16 3.63 -7.25
C LEU A 288 36.92 4.24 -6.58
N GLU A 289 36.44 5.38 -7.08
CA GLU A 289 35.25 6.08 -6.51
C GLU A 289 34.04 5.15 -6.44
N ALA A 290 33.68 4.48 -7.52
CA ALA A 290 32.53 3.57 -7.56
C ALA A 290 32.69 2.37 -6.61
N VAL A 291 33.93 1.84 -6.48
CA VAL A 291 34.22 0.71 -5.57
C VAL A 291 34.16 1.18 -4.11
N ALA A 292 34.75 2.30 -3.79
CA ALA A 292 34.74 2.87 -2.45
C ALA A 292 33.30 3.23 -2.02
N PHE A 293 32.54 3.85 -2.92
CA PHE A 293 31.14 4.16 -2.69
C PHE A 293 30.31 2.91 -2.41
N ALA A 294 30.46 1.86 -3.25
CA ALA A 294 29.75 0.60 -3.09
C ALA A 294 30.11 -0.10 -1.78
N ALA A 295 31.41 -0.13 -1.42
CA ALA A 295 31.87 -0.72 -0.17
C ALA A 295 31.31 -0.01 1.07
N LEU A 296 31.36 1.33 1.11
CA LEU A 296 30.79 2.13 2.19
C LEU A 296 29.27 1.97 2.28
N PHE A 297 28.61 1.87 1.14
CA PHE A 297 27.16 1.66 1.08
C PHE A 297 26.75 0.27 1.61
N ILE A 298 27.46 -0.79 1.23
CA ILE A 298 27.25 -2.15 1.76
C ILE A 298 27.48 -2.17 3.27
N LEU A 299 28.53 -1.51 3.75
CA LEU A 299 28.82 -1.39 5.16
C LEU A 299 27.70 -0.65 5.90
N LEU A 300 27.19 0.45 5.34
CA LEU A 300 26.04 1.17 5.87
C LEU A 300 24.82 0.26 6.01
N LEU A 301 24.48 -0.49 4.97
CA LEU A 301 23.33 -1.40 4.98
C LEU A 301 23.52 -2.55 5.96
N HIS A 302 24.74 -3.04 6.15
CA HIS A 302 25.04 -4.09 7.13
C HIS A 302 24.72 -3.64 8.55
N PHE A 303 25.13 -2.42 8.93
CA PHE A 303 24.88 -1.87 10.26
C PHE A 303 23.51 -1.23 10.42
N ALA A 304 22.94 -0.66 9.35
CA ALA A 304 21.69 0.08 9.33
C ALA A 304 20.61 -0.64 8.50
N ARG A 305 20.22 -1.87 8.87
CA ARG A 305 19.21 -2.68 8.15
C ARG A 305 17.88 -1.98 7.91
N GLY A 306 17.55 -0.94 8.68
CA GLY A 306 16.34 -0.12 8.49
C GLY A 306 16.64 1.29 7.95
N GLY A 307 17.84 1.50 7.37
CA GLY A 307 18.36 2.82 7.01
C GLY A 307 18.70 3.69 8.24
N VAL A 308 19.24 4.89 7.96
CA VAL A 308 19.62 5.85 9.02
C VAL A 308 18.45 6.21 9.92
N MET A 309 17.26 6.41 9.36
CA MET A 309 16.06 6.71 10.15
C MET A 309 15.63 5.55 11.04
N GLY A 310 15.92 4.31 10.66
CA GLY A 310 15.72 3.12 11.48
C GLY A 310 16.59 3.12 12.73
N LEU A 311 17.86 3.50 12.59
CA LEU A 311 18.81 3.66 13.70
C LEU A 311 18.39 4.79 14.66
N LEU A 312 18.05 5.96 14.11
CA LEU A 312 17.56 7.10 14.90
C LEU A 312 16.32 6.72 15.73
N ARG A 313 15.36 6.01 15.13
CA ARG A 313 14.16 5.55 15.86
C ARG A 313 14.48 4.55 16.97
N ARG A 314 15.44 3.66 16.78
CA ARG A 314 15.86 2.74 17.84
C ARG A 314 16.47 3.50 19.02
N TRP A 315 17.24 4.53 18.72
CA TRP A 315 17.89 5.37 19.74
C TRP A 315 16.87 6.25 20.50
N THR A 316 15.92 6.87 19.81
CA THR A 316 14.86 7.68 20.43
C THR A 316 13.83 6.84 21.20
N ARG A 317 13.47 5.63 20.73
CA ARG A 317 12.59 4.72 21.47
C ARG A 317 13.18 4.21 22.79
N ARG A 318 14.49 4.10 22.88
CA ARG A 318 15.16 3.74 24.15
C ARG A 318 15.07 4.86 25.20
N ARG A 319 14.78 6.12 24.80
CA ARG A 319 14.70 7.29 25.70
C ARG A 319 13.27 7.75 26.00
N GLY A 320 12.28 7.34 25.26
CA GLY A 320 10.88 7.72 25.44
C GLY A 320 10.00 6.48 25.53
N GLY A 321 9.34 6.28 26.68
CA GLY A 321 8.29 5.27 26.80
C GLY A 321 7.24 5.47 25.69
N ALA A 322 6.71 4.39 25.17
CA ALA A 322 5.72 4.38 24.12
C ALA A 322 4.40 5.03 24.60
N GLN A 323 4.33 6.36 24.51
CA GLN A 323 3.05 7.04 24.53
C GLN A 323 2.49 6.94 23.10
N GLY A 324 1.50 6.07 22.92
CA GLY A 324 0.66 6.07 21.73
C GLY A 324 0.04 7.46 21.50
N PRO A 325 -0.25 7.86 20.26
CA PRO A 325 -0.94 9.10 19.99
C PRO A 325 -2.28 9.09 20.75
N SER A 326 -2.51 10.13 21.55
CA SER A 326 -3.73 10.34 22.33
C SER A 326 -4.96 10.26 21.42
N ARG A 327 -6.02 9.68 21.98
CA ARG A 327 -7.39 9.65 21.44
C ARG A 327 -7.71 11.04 20.84
N HIS A 328 -7.78 11.11 19.51
CA HIS A 328 -8.40 12.25 18.86
C HIS A 328 -9.90 12.05 19.02
N GLU A 329 -10.52 12.81 19.90
CA GLU A 329 -11.96 13.06 19.82
C GLU A 329 -12.19 13.72 18.45
N ALA A 330 -12.52 12.91 17.45
CA ALA A 330 -13.01 13.41 16.18
C ALA A 330 -14.31 14.17 16.45
N ALA A 331 -14.45 15.35 15.85
CA ALA A 331 -15.74 16.03 15.84
C ALA A 331 -16.80 15.04 15.31
N PRO A 332 -18.03 15.06 15.86
CA PRO A 332 -19.10 14.19 15.39
C PRO A 332 -19.33 14.45 13.90
N VAL A 333 -19.20 13.40 13.11
CA VAL A 333 -19.42 13.41 11.65
C VAL A 333 -20.54 12.42 11.39
N ASP A 334 -21.36 12.69 10.37
CA ASP A 334 -22.41 11.76 9.96
C ASP A 334 -21.81 10.36 9.70
N PRO A 335 -22.42 9.29 10.22
CA PRO A 335 -21.89 7.94 10.02
C PRO A 335 -21.89 7.55 8.54
N LEU A 336 -20.99 6.63 8.16
CA LEU A 336 -21.04 6.02 6.82
C LEU A 336 -22.41 5.37 6.60
N PRO A 337 -23.00 5.52 5.40
CA PRO A 337 -24.29 4.90 5.10
C PRO A 337 -24.20 3.38 5.26
N HIS A 338 -25.21 2.79 5.92
CA HIS A 338 -25.34 1.35 6.09
C HIS A 338 -26.06 0.73 4.91
N ARG A 339 -25.69 -0.52 4.61
CA ARG A 339 -26.42 -1.32 3.63
C ARG A 339 -27.75 -1.76 4.20
N THR A 340 -28.76 -1.81 3.34
CA THR A 340 -30.01 -2.46 3.68
C THR A 340 -29.80 -3.96 3.74
N LEU A 341 -30.03 -4.57 4.90
CA LEU A 341 -29.94 -6.02 5.04
C LEU A 341 -31.19 -6.67 4.44
N PRO A 342 -31.06 -7.85 3.80
CA PRO A 342 -32.19 -8.60 3.29
C PRO A 342 -33.14 -9.02 4.41
N ALA A 343 -34.43 -9.22 4.08
CA ALA A 343 -35.42 -9.70 5.03
C ALA A 343 -35.01 -11.07 5.59
N ARG A 344 -35.16 -11.25 6.91
CA ARG A 344 -34.75 -12.49 7.59
C ARG A 344 -35.39 -13.71 6.93
N GLY A 345 -34.58 -14.73 6.65
CA GLY A 345 -35.01 -15.95 5.98
C GLY A 345 -35.00 -15.90 4.46
N SER A 346 -34.80 -14.73 3.84
CA SER A 346 -34.62 -14.65 2.37
C SER A 346 -33.27 -15.25 1.95
N PRO A 347 -33.15 -15.79 0.71
CA PRO A 347 -31.91 -16.36 0.23
C PRO A 347 -30.84 -15.26 0.02
N VAL A 348 -29.68 -15.41 0.65
CA VAL A 348 -28.52 -14.51 0.52
C VAL A 348 -27.46 -15.12 -0.39
N LEU A 349 -27.18 -16.41 -0.20
CA LEU A 349 -26.24 -17.14 -1.03
C LEU A 349 -26.90 -18.45 -1.49
N SER A 350 -26.86 -18.73 -2.78
CA SER A 350 -27.31 -19.99 -3.36
C SER A 350 -26.18 -20.61 -4.18
N VAL A 351 -25.87 -21.85 -3.88
CA VAL A 351 -24.86 -22.67 -4.54
C VAL A 351 -25.55 -23.83 -5.24
N ASN A 352 -25.37 -23.96 -6.54
CA ASN A 352 -25.99 -25.00 -7.34
C ASN A 352 -24.93 -25.75 -8.15
N GLY A 353 -24.75 -27.04 -7.84
CA GLY A 353 -23.89 -27.95 -8.58
C GLY A 353 -22.42 -27.49 -8.66
N ALA A 354 -21.86 -26.93 -7.56
CA ALA A 354 -20.51 -26.41 -7.58
C ALA A 354 -19.48 -27.53 -7.80
N VAL A 355 -18.62 -27.37 -8.83
CA VAL A 355 -17.54 -28.30 -9.17
C VAL A 355 -16.22 -27.55 -9.26
N LYS A 356 -15.18 -28.14 -8.67
CA LYS A 356 -13.78 -27.70 -8.85
C LYS A 356 -12.86 -28.86 -9.12
N ARG A 357 -12.18 -28.78 -10.27
CA ARG A 357 -11.15 -29.73 -10.69
C ARG A 357 -9.79 -29.06 -10.72
N PHE A 358 -8.77 -29.76 -10.26
CA PHE A 358 -7.35 -29.40 -10.38
C PHE A 358 -6.64 -30.54 -11.12
N GLY A 359 -6.51 -30.41 -12.44
CA GLY A 359 -6.04 -31.51 -13.26
C GLY A 359 -6.94 -32.75 -13.11
N GLY A 360 -6.37 -33.86 -12.65
CA GLY A 360 -7.12 -35.12 -12.39
C GLY A 360 -7.87 -35.15 -11.06
N LEU A 361 -7.61 -34.22 -10.12
CA LEU A 361 -8.24 -34.21 -8.79
C LEU A 361 -9.55 -33.40 -8.83
N VAL A 362 -10.65 -34.02 -8.40
CA VAL A 362 -11.93 -33.33 -8.16
C VAL A 362 -12.00 -32.96 -6.69
N ALA A 363 -11.72 -31.68 -6.38
CA ALA A 363 -11.67 -31.19 -5.00
C ALA A 363 -13.03 -30.76 -4.45
N VAL A 364 -13.98 -30.38 -5.32
CA VAL A 364 -15.40 -30.15 -5.04
C VAL A 364 -16.21 -30.78 -6.16
N ASN A 365 -17.19 -31.59 -5.80
CA ASN A 365 -17.98 -32.39 -6.72
C ASN A 365 -19.47 -32.24 -6.44
N ASP A 366 -20.17 -31.51 -7.30
CA ASP A 366 -21.63 -31.33 -7.30
C ASP A 366 -22.21 -30.89 -5.94
N VAL A 367 -21.61 -29.83 -5.33
CA VAL A 367 -22.07 -29.34 -4.03
C VAL A 367 -23.14 -28.27 -4.24
N SER A 368 -24.31 -28.48 -3.59
CA SER A 368 -25.44 -27.54 -3.61
C SER A 368 -25.93 -27.28 -2.19
N PHE A 369 -26.08 -26.01 -1.82
CA PHE A 369 -26.70 -25.54 -0.57
C PHE A 369 -27.04 -24.04 -0.68
N ASP A 370 -27.84 -23.54 0.26
CA ASP A 370 -28.21 -22.13 0.37
C ASP A 370 -27.82 -21.56 1.74
N VAL A 371 -27.73 -20.24 1.85
CA VAL A 371 -27.58 -19.50 3.10
C VAL A 371 -28.64 -18.41 3.13
N LYS A 372 -29.43 -18.38 4.21
CA LYS A 372 -30.53 -17.44 4.39
C LYS A 372 -30.14 -16.25 5.24
N ALA A 373 -30.79 -15.11 5.04
CA ALA A 373 -30.54 -13.88 5.79
C ALA A 373 -30.75 -14.09 7.29
N GLY A 374 -29.77 -13.63 8.08
CA GLY A 374 -29.81 -13.68 9.53
C GLY A 374 -29.62 -15.07 10.14
N GLU A 375 -29.04 -16.04 9.41
CA GLU A 375 -28.62 -17.32 9.97
C GLU A 375 -27.11 -17.46 10.06
N ILE A 376 -26.64 -18.34 10.93
CA ILE A 376 -25.26 -18.81 11.00
C ILE A 376 -25.21 -20.22 10.43
N VAL A 377 -24.56 -20.40 9.27
CA VAL A 377 -24.36 -21.71 8.64
C VAL A 377 -22.94 -22.18 8.88
N GLY A 378 -22.77 -23.41 9.35
CA GLY A 378 -21.47 -24.06 9.51
C GLY A 378 -21.15 -24.97 8.33
N LEU A 379 -20.00 -24.81 7.69
CA LEU A 379 -19.46 -25.75 6.70
C LEU A 379 -18.37 -26.58 7.37
N ILE A 380 -18.65 -27.86 7.59
CA ILE A 380 -17.77 -28.78 8.32
C ILE A 380 -17.40 -30.01 7.50
N GLY A 381 -16.47 -30.81 7.99
CA GLY A 381 -16.01 -32.04 7.34
C GLY A 381 -14.58 -32.39 7.75
N PRO A 382 -14.10 -33.60 7.50
CA PRO A 382 -12.73 -34.00 7.77
C PRO A 382 -11.69 -33.22 6.96
N ASN A 383 -10.41 -33.42 7.29
CA ASN A 383 -9.32 -32.85 6.51
C ASN A 383 -9.34 -33.44 5.09
N GLY A 384 -9.15 -32.58 4.07
CA GLY A 384 -9.25 -33.00 2.68
C GLY A 384 -10.69 -33.08 2.12
N ALA A 385 -11.74 -32.79 2.89
CA ALA A 385 -13.14 -32.82 2.43
C ALA A 385 -13.50 -31.74 1.39
N GLY A 386 -12.59 -30.80 1.06
CA GLY A 386 -12.85 -29.76 0.08
C GLY A 386 -13.36 -28.42 0.65
N LYS A 387 -13.47 -28.27 1.99
CA LYS A 387 -13.99 -27.08 2.66
C LYS A 387 -13.30 -25.76 2.24
N SER A 388 -11.98 -25.72 2.34
CA SER A 388 -11.19 -24.51 1.97
C SER A 388 -11.28 -24.23 0.48
N THR A 389 -11.42 -25.25 -0.37
CA THR A 389 -11.69 -25.08 -1.80
C THR A 389 -13.07 -24.46 -2.01
N MET A 390 -14.10 -24.99 -1.35
CA MET A 390 -15.46 -24.46 -1.40
C MET A 390 -15.50 -23.00 -0.92
N PHE A 391 -14.87 -22.69 0.21
CA PHE A 391 -14.72 -21.34 0.73
C PHE A 391 -14.11 -20.36 -0.31
N ASN A 392 -13.06 -20.81 -1.03
CA ASN A 392 -12.41 -20.00 -2.05
C ASN A 392 -13.26 -19.85 -3.32
N LEU A 393 -14.13 -20.81 -3.65
CA LEU A 393 -15.12 -20.68 -4.71
C LEU A 393 -16.19 -19.64 -4.37
N LEU A 394 -16.76 -19.70 -3.15
CA LEU A 394 -17.79 -18.78 -2.68
C LEU A 394 -17.30 -17.33 -2.61
N THR A 395 -16.04 -17.15 -2.31
CA THR A 395 -15.40 -15.80 -2.23
C THR A 395 -14.73 -15.37 -3.51
N CYS A 396 -14.95 -16.10 -4.63
CA CYS A 396 -14.36 -15.83 -5.95
C CYS A 396 -12.83 -15.65 -5.95
N THR A 397 -12.15 -16.32 -5.02
CA THR A 397 -10.68 -16.40 -4.98
C THR A 397 -10.16 -17.46 -5.95
N LEU A 398 -10.96 -18.50 -6.19
CA LEU A 398 -10.76 -19.54 -7.18
C LEU A 398 -11.93 -19.55 -8.16
N PRO A 399 -11.68 -19.68 -9.47
CA PRO A 399 -12.76 -19.90 -10.43
C PRO A 399 -13.32 -21.32 -10.31
N MET A 400 -14.64 -21.48 -10.42
CA MET A 400 -15.29 -22.78 -10.53
C MET A 400 -14.99 -23.45 -11.87
N SER A 401 -15.06 -24.79 -11.89
CA SER A 401 -14.99 -25.57 -13.13
C SER A 401 -16.38 -25.77 -13.77
N ALA A 402 -17.42 -25.88 -12.93
CA ALA A 402 -18.82 -25.95 -13.33
C ALA A 402 -19.72 -25.57 -12.14
N GLY A 403 -21.00 -25.37 -12.39
CA GLY A 403 -21.99 -24.96 -11.40
C GLY A 403 -22.25 -23.47 -11.37
N GLN A 404 -23.05 -23.00 -10.40
CA GLN A 404 -23.45 -21.61 -10.26
C GLN A 404 -23.41 -21.20 -8.80
N VAL A 405 -22.97 -19.97 -8.52
CA VAL A 405 -23.10 -19.34 -7.20
C VAL A 405 -23.77 -18.00 -7.36
N ARG A 406 -24.90 -17.82 -6.71
CA ARG A 406 -25.62 -16.55 -6.62
C ARG A 406 -25.47 -15.94 -5.26
N PHE A 407 -25.05 -14.69 -5.21
CA PHE A 407 -25.04 -13.86 -4.00
C PHE A 407 -26.04 -12.73 -4.18
N LEU A 408 -27.05 -12.70 -3.33
CA LEU A 408 -28.25 -11.90 -3.54
C LEU A 408 -28.86 -12.26 -4.93
N GLU A 409 -29.10 -11.29 -5.78
CA GLU A 409 -29.61 -11.51 -7.13
C GLU A 409 -28.52 -11.70 -8.19
N ASN A 410 -27.23 -11.56 -7.80
CA ASN A 410 -26.11 -11.56 -8.74
C ASN A 410 -25.48 -12.95 -8.86
N ASP A 411 -25.27 -13.41 -10.10
CA ASP A 411 -24.37 -14.53 -10.34
C ASP A 411 -22.92 -14.04 -10.16
N ILE A 412 -22.25 -14.59 -9.15
CA ILE A 412 -20.87 -14.20 -8.82
C ILE A 412 -19.82 -15.15 -9.42
N ALA A 413 -20.24 -16.21 -10.12
CA ALA A 413 -19.32 -17.13 -10.77
C ALA A 413 -18.45 -16.38 -11.79
N GLY A 414 -17.14 -16.39 -11.59
CA GLY A 414 -16.21 -15.66 -12.45
C GLY A 414 -16.05 -14.16 -12.18
N MET A 415 -16.82 -13.58 -11.25
CA MET A 415 -16.59 -12.21 -10.82
C MET A 415 -15.24 -12.06 -10.12
N PRO A 416 -14.54 -10.92 -10.29
CA PRO A 416 -13.37 -10.61 -9.48
C PRO A 416 -13.76 -10.48 -8.00
N GLN A 417 -12.95 -11.04 -7.10
CA GLN A 417 -13.18 -10.99 -5.64
C GLN A 417 -13.49 -9.57 -5.12
N ARG A 418 -12.84 -8.53 -5.68
CA ARG A 418 -13.08 -7.13 -5.28
C ARG A 418 -14.51 -6.65 -5.56
N GLU A 419 -15.14 -7.17 -6.59
CA GLU A 419 -16.52 -6.81 -6.94
C GLU A 419 -17.50 -7.52 -6.02
N VAL A 420 -17.26 -8.79 -5.73
CA VAL A 420 -18.05 -9.55 -4.74
C VAL A 420 -17.97 -8.90 -3.35
N ALA A 421 -16.78 -8.44 -2.94
CA ALA A 421 -16.62 -7.68 -1.70
C ALA A 421 -17.44 -6.37 -1.71
N ARG A 422 -17.54 -5.68 -2.85
CA ARG A 422 -18.37 -4.48 -3.02
C ARG A 422 -19.87 -4.77 -2.95
N LEU A 423 -20.31 -5.95 -3.31
CA LEU A 423 -21.70 -6.37 -3.14
C LEU A 423 -22.06 -6.62 -1.67
N GLY A 424 -21.08 -6.79 -0.78
CA GLY A 424 -21.30 -6.96 0.65
C GLY A 424 -20.93 -8.33 1.20
N LEU A 425 -20.12 -9.11 0.47
CA LEU A 425 -19.53 -10.34 0.98
C LEU A 425 -18.15 -10.01 1.57
N ALA A 426 -18.02 -10.10 2.89
CA ALA A 426 -16.74 -9.93 3.57
C ALA A 426 -16.19 -11.28 4.04
N ARG A 427 -14.87 -11.43 4.01
CA ARG A 427 -14.19 -12.67 4.43
C ARG A 427 -13.05 -12.43 5.39
N THR A 428 -12.77 -13.39 6.25
CA THR A 428 -11.50 -13.54 6.97
C THR A 428 -10.57 -14.52 6.26
N PHE A 429 -9.36 -14.67 6.77
CA PHE A 429 -8.35 -15.56 6.20
C PHE A 429 -7.91 -16.59 7.25
N GLN A 430 -7.63 -17.81 6.83
CA GLN A 430 -7.10 -18.87 7.67
C GLN A 430 -5.80 -18.43 8.38
N HIS A 431 -4.89 -17.79 7.63
CA HIS A 431 -3.71 -17.13 8.18
C HIS A 431 -3.98 -15.62 8.27
N VAL A 432 -3.85 -15.07 9.47
CA VAL A 432 -4.12 -13.66 9.73
C VAL A 432 -3.37 -12.75 8.76
N LYS A 433 -4.10 -11.94 7.99
CA LYS A 433 -3.56 -10.97 7.02
C LYS A 433 -3.69 -9.53 7.51
N LEU A 434 -3.32 -9.27 8.76
CA LEU A 434 -3.18 -7.91 9.26
C LEU A 434 -1.85 -7.29 8.82
N ARG A 435 -1.80 -5.98 8.85
CA ARG A 435 -0.56 -5.23 8.60
C ARG A 435 0.12 -4.92 9.94
N PRO A 436 1.22 -5.63 10.32
CA PRO A 436 1.81 -5.54 11.65
C PRO A 436 2.28 -4.13 12.04
N HIS A 437 2.68 -3.33 11.04
CA HIS A 437 3.20 -1.97 11.23
C HIS A 437 2.10 -0.88 11.13
N MET A 438 0.85 -1.25 10.93
CA MET A 438 -0.30 -0.36 11.02
C MET A 438 -0.94 -0.46 12.40
N SER A 439 -1.58 0.61 12.85
CA SER A 439 -2.38 0.60 14.08
C SER A 439 -3.58 -0.36 13.95
N LEU A 440 -4.22 -0.69 15.07
CA LEU A 440 -5.47 -1.44 15.05
C LEU A 440 -6.51 -0.66 14.24
N LEU A 441 -6.63 0.64 14.52
CA LEU A 441 -7.55 1.54 13.83
C LEU A 441 -7.34 1.53 12.31
N ASP A 442 -6.10 1.67 11.83
CA ASP A 442 -5.77 1.65 10.40
C ASP A 442 -6.07 0.29 9.74
N ASN A 443 -5.84 -0.83 10.45
CA ASN A 443 -6.17 -2.16 9.94
C ASN A 443 -7.68 -2.34 9.77
N VAL A 444 -8.48 -1.88 10.73
CA VAL A 444 -9.95 -1.94 10.66
C VAL A 444 -10.48 -0.95 9.62
N ALA A 445 -9.96 0.28 9.59
CA ALA A 445 -10.32 1.30 8.61
C ALA A 445 -10.06 0.87 7.15
N LEU A 446 -9.09 -0.01 6.91
CA LEU A 446 -8.87 -0.62 5.60
C LEU A 446 -10.10 -1.42 5.13
N GLY A 447 -10.87 -2.02 6.05
CA GLY A 447 -12.11 -2.75 5.74
C GLY A 447 -13.17 -1.87 5.09
N ALA A 448 -13.28 -0.60 5.49
CA ALA A 448 -14.24 0.35 4.92
C ALA A 448 -13.81 0.92 3.54
N HIS A 449 -12.74 0.40 2.91
CA HIS A 449 -12.20 0.93 1.66
C HIS A 449 -13.24 1.05 0.54
N SER A 450 -14.13 0.08 0.40
CA SER A 450 -15.15 0.07 -0.66
C SER A 450 -16.33 1.03 -0.42
N ARG A 451 -16.48 1.57 0.81
CA ARG A 451 -17.61 2.43 1.21
C ARG A 451 -17.40 3.91 0.86
N THR A 452 -16.19 4.29 0.44
CA THR A 452 -15.83 5.66 0.07
C THR A 452 -15.09 5.70 -1.28
N ARG A 453 -14.87 6.90 -1.84
CA ARG A 453 -14.41 7.06 -3.23
C ARG A 453 -13.16 7.93 -3.41
N SER A 454 -12.69 8.64 -2.38
CA SER A 454 -11.57 9.57 -2.48
C SER A 454 -10.32 8.93 -3.08
N GLY A 455 -9.75 9.60 -4.09
CA GLY A 455 -8.56 9.18 -4.82
C GLY A 455 -7.26 9.75 -4.26
N ILE A 456 -6.12 9.44 -4.92
CA ILE A 456 -4.78 9.87 -4.50
C ILE A 456 -4.64 11.39 -4.46
N LEU A 457 -5.16 12.11 -5.47
CA LEU A 457 -5.06 13.57 -5.53
C LEU A 457 -5.86 14.24 -4.41
N GLN A 458 -7.11 13.80 -4.21
CA GLN A 458 -7.95 14.32 -3.13
C GLN A 458 -7.31 14.10 -1.76
N ALA A 459 -6.78 12.90 -1.54
CA ALA A 459 -6.09 12.52 -0.31
C ALA A 459 -4.80 13.34 -0.09
N GLY A 460 -3.95 13.48 -1.09
CA GLY A 460 -2.71 14.26 -1.02
C GLY A 460 -2.96 15.73 -0.72
N LEU A 461 -4.05 16.29 -1.26
CA LEU A 461 -4.48 17.68 -1.04
C LEU A 461 -5.39 17.85 0.19
N ARG A 462 -5.69 16.79 0.93
CA ARG A 462 -6.59 16.78 2.09
C ARG A 462 -8.03 17.23 1.80
N LEU A 463 -8.53 16.97 0.62
CA LEU A 463 -9.91 17.25 0.21
C LEU A 463 -10.88 16.13 0.64
N ASP A 464 -10.37 15.05 1.23
CA ASP A 464 -11.08 13.85 1.68
C ASP A 464 -11.39 13.83 3.19
N ARG A 465 -11.26 14.96 3.89
CA ARG A 465 -11.34 15.03 5.36
C ARG A 465 -12.61 14.44 5.94
N THR A 466 -13.74 14.70 5.32
CA THR A 466 -15.05 14.21 5.79
C THR A 466 -15.13 12.69 5.66
N GLU A 467 -14.82 12.15 4.45
CA GLU A 467 -14.79 10.70 4.24
C GLU A 467 -13.79 10.00 5.19
N GLU A 468 -12.63 10.60 5.39
CA GLU A 468 -11.59 10.05 6.27
C GLU A 468 -12.06 10.00 7.73
N SER A 469 -12.72 11.06 8.21
CA SER A 469 -13.28 11.09 9.56
C SER A 469 -14.38 10.03 9.74
N GLN A 470 -15.25 9.84 8.73
CA GLN A 470 -16.30 8.82 8.74
C GLN A 470 -15.70 7.40 8.80
N ILE A 471 -14.66 7.13 7.99
CA ILE A 471 -13.96 5.82 7.98
C ILE A 471 -13.33 5.54 9.35
N LEU A 472 -12.66 6.53 9.95
CA LEU A 472 -11.99 6.36 11.24
C LEU A 472 -13.01 6.18 12.38
N GLN A 473 -14.14 6.88 12.33
CA GLN A 473 -15.24 6.72 13.28
C GLN A 473 -15.85 5.31 13.18
N GLU A 474 -16.12 4.84 11.96
CA GLU A 474 -16.59 3.47 11.74
C GLU A 474 -15.58 2.42 12.25
N ALA A 475 -14.30 2.61 11.95
CA ALA A 475 -13.26 1.72 12.44
C ALA A 475 -13.18 1.71 13.97
N GLN A 476 -13.31 2.86 14.62
CA GLN A 476 -13.37 2.98 16.08
C GLN A 476 -14.59 2.24 16.64
N ARG A 477 -15.76 2.40 16.02
CA ARG A 477 -16.99 1.69 16.41
C ARG A 477 -16.82 0.17 16.36
N GLN A 478 -16.17 -0.35 15.31
CA GLN A 478 -15.91 -1.78 15.21
C GLN A 478 -14.87 -2.26 16.23
N LEU A 479 -13.87 -1.43 16.57
CA LEU A 479 -12.91 -1.73 17.64
C LEU A 479 -13.59 -1.74 19.03
N ASP A 480 -14.47 -0.78 19.31
CA ASP A 480 -15.25 -0.74 20.55
C ASP A 480 -16.13 -1.99 20.70
N ARG A 481 -16.73 -2.44 19.58
CA ARG A 481 -17.59 -3.64 19.52
C ARG A 481 -16.85 -4.93 19.91
N ILE A 482 -15.57 -5.00 19.60
CA ILE A 482 -14.73 -6.18 19.95
C ILE A 482 -13.89 -5.96 21.22
N GLY A 483 -14.11 -4.89 21.96
CA GLY A 483 -13.42 -4.57 23.20
C GLY A 483 -11.97 -4.10 23.05
N LEU A 484 -11.58 -3.60 21.87
CA LEU A 484 -10.22 -3.10 21.58
C LEU A 484 -10.18 -1.59 21.33
N GLY A 485 -11.24 -0.84 21.61
CA GLY A 485 -11.34 0.59 21.33
C GLY A 485 -10.27 1.44 21.99
N ASP A 486 -9.94 1.17 23.27
CA ASP A 486 -8.88 1.89 23.99
C ASP A 486 -7.47 1.62 23.46
N ARG A 487 -7.30 0.54 22.68
CA ARG A 487 -6.04 0.11 22.08
C ARG A 487 -5.92 0.48 20.61
N ALA A 488 -6.82 1.31 20.08
CA ALA A 488 -6.93 1.66 18.65
C ALA A 488 -5.61 2.09 18.00
N HIS A 489 -4.72 2.75 18.75
CA HIS A 489 -3.44 3.26 18.26
C HIS A 489 -2.25 2.31 18.46
N GLU A 490 -2.44 1.16 19.08
CA GLU A 490 -1.40 0.14 19.17
C GLU A 490 -1.10 -0.47 17.80
N LEU A 491 0.09 -1.04 17.63
CA LEU A 491 0.46 -1.73 16.40
C LEU A 491 -0.17 -3.13 16.40
N ALA A 492 -0.77 -3.52 15.29
CA ALA A 492 -1.39 -4.85 15.18
C ALA A 492 -0.41 -6.01 15.40
N GLY A 493 0.87 -5.81 15.05
CA GLY A 493 1.92 -6.82 15.27
C GLY A 493 2.31 -7.04 16.73
N SER A 494 1.87 -6.21 17.68
CA SER A 494 2.11 -6.40 19.12
C SER A 494 1.05 -7.29 19.80
N LEU A 495 -0.04 -7.59 19.09
CA LEU A 495 -1.15 -8.37 19.64
C LEU A 495 -0.83 -9.88 19.65
N PRO A 496 -1.32 -10.63 20.66
CA PRO A 496 -1.39 -12.10 20.60
C PRO A 496 -2.21 -12.56 19.38
N LEU A 497 -1.90 -13.76 18.86
CA LEU A 497 -2.53 -14.29 17.65
C LEU A 497 -4.06 -14.36 17.74
N GLY A 498 -4.59 -14.78 18.89
CA GLY A 498 -6.04 -14.82 19.14
C GLY A 498 -6.68 -13.44 18.98
N THR A 499 -6.10 -12.41 19.58
CA THR A 499 -6.60 -11.03 19.46
C THR A 499 -6.46 -10.50 18.04
N GLN A 500 -5.41 -10.91 17.30
CA GLN A 500 -5.26 -10.56 15.87
C GLN A 500 -6.41 -11.13 15.03
N ARG A 501 -6.89 -12.37 15.31
CA ARG A 501 -8.05 -12.96 14.62
C ARG A 501 -9.33 -12.17 14.86
N ILE A 502 -9.56 -11.76 16.11
CA ILE A 502 -10.72 -10.91 16.45
C ILE A 502 -10.64 -9.55 15.73
N LEU A 503 -9.44 -8.97 15.66
CA LEU A 503 -9.21 -7.72 14.90
C LEU A 503 -9.49 -7.89 13.40
N GLU A 504 -9.20 -9.06 12.84
CA GLU A 504 -9.50 -9.37 11.44
C GLU A 504 -11.01 -9.42 11.17
N ILE A 505 -11.80 -9.91 12.13
CA ILE A 505 -13.26 -9.87 12.08
C ILE A 505 -13.74 -8.40 12.11
N ALA A 506 -13.20 -7.56 13.00
CA ALA A 506 -13.54 -6.14 13.03
C ALA A 506 -13.24 -5.43 11.70
N ARG A 507 -12.13 -5.77 11.03
CA ARG A 507 -11.83 -5.28 9.69
C ARG A 507 -12.89 -5.72 8.67
N ALA A 508 -13.34 -6.97 8.72
CA ALA A 508 -14.39 -7.47 7.84
C ALA A 508 -15.73 -6.77 8.10
N LEU A 509 -16.06 -6.49 9.37
CA LEU A 509 -17.27 -5.76 9.77
C LEU A 509 -17.28 -4.31 9.31
N ALA A 510 -16.12 -3.65 9.24
CA ALA A 510 -16.01 -2.29 8.73
C ALA A 510 -16.41 -2.16 7.25
N ALA A 511 -16.45 -3.26 6.49
CA ALA A 511 -16.98 -3.31 5.13
C ALA A 511 -18.52 -3.26 5.09
N ASP A 512 -19.22 -3.31 6.23
CA ASP A 512 -20.67 -3.37 6.36
C ASP A 512 -21.26 -4.55 5.59
N PRO A 513 -20.92 -5.82 5.96
CA PRO A 513 -21.25 -6.99 5.18
C PRO A 513 -22.71 -7.42 5.33
N VAL A 514 -23.30 -7.90 4.22
CA VAL A 514 -24.54 -8.70 4.22
C VAL A 514 -24.23 -10.15 4.58
N LEU A 515 -23.10 -10.68 4.07
CA LEU A 515 -22.61 -12.02 4.37
C LEU A 515 -21.16 -11.95 4.87
N LEU A 516 -20.95 -12.41 6.09
CA LEU A 516 -19.63 -12.57 6.68
C LEU A 516 -19.18 -14.04 6.59
N VAL A 517 -18.09 -14.28 5.86
CA VAL A 517 -17.54 -15.63 5.64
C VAL A 517 -16.26 -15.77 6.45
N LEU A 518 -16.25 -16.69 7.42
CA LEU A 518 -15.18 -16.89 8.39
C LEU A 518 -14.47 -18.23 8.15
N ASP A 519 -13.14 -18.19 8.02
CA ASP A 519 -12.28 -19.35 7.80
C ASP A 519 -11.51 -19.68 9.07
N GLU A 520 -11.92 -20.74 9.78
CA GLU A 520 -11.36 -21.23 11.03
C GLU A 520 -11.09 -20.12 12.08
N PRO A 521 -12.09 -19.27 12.40
CA PRO A 521 -11.86 -18.13 13.29
C PRO A 521 -11.53 -18.51 14.73
N ALA A 522 -11.90 -19.72 15.19
CA ALA A 522 -11.64 -20.20 16.55
C ALA A 522 -10.28 -20.91 16.69
N ALA A 523 -9.55 -21.16 15.59
CA ALA A 523 -8.27 -21.85 15.63
C ALA A 523 -7.21 -21.07 16.44
N GLY A 524 -6.59 -21.73 17.42
CA GLY A 524 -5.58 -21.12 18.30
C GLY A 524 -6.13 -20.19 19.38
N LEU A 525 -7.45 -20.03 19.52
CA LEU A 525 -8.08 -19.29 20.60
C LEU A 525 -8.15 -20.11 21.89
N ARG A 526 -7.96 -19.45 23.04
CA ARG A 526 -8.22 -20.03 24.36
C ARG A 526 -9.73 -20.13 24.61
N ARG A 527 -10.15 -20.99 25.56
CA ARG A 527 -11.56 -21.21 25.85
C ARG A 527 -12.36 -19.92 26.09
N LYS A 528 -11.82 -18.97 26.87
CA LYS A 528 -12.46 -17.66 27.10
C LYS A 528 -12.61 -16.83 25.82
N GLU A 529 -11.59 -16.86 24.96
CA GLU A 529 -11.60 -16.14 23.68
C GLU A 529 -12.61 -16.75 22.70
N LYS A 530 -12.73 -18.10 22.67
CA LYS A 530 -13.77 -18.80 21.89
C LYS A 530 -15.18 -18.45 22.35
N MET A 531 -15.41 -18.36 23.67
CA MET A 531 -16.71 -17.94 24.21
C MET A 531 -17.05 -16.50 23.77
N ALA A 532 -16.10 -15.56 23.94
CA ALA A 532 -16.29 -14.18 23.53
C ALA A 532 -16.54 -14.05 22.02
N LEU A 533 -15.84 -14.83 21.20
CA LEU A 533 -16.10 -14.91 19.76
C LEU A 533 -17.51 -15.44 19.46
N GLY A 534 -17.94 -16.49 20.13
CA GLY A 534 -19.28 -17.04 19.97
C GLY A 534 -20.38 -16.04 20.32
N ASP A 535 -20.20 -15.29 21.42
CA ASP A 535 -21.13 -14.23 21.83
C ASP A 535 -21.17 -13.08 20.82
N LEU A 536 -20.02 -12.66 20.30
CA LEU A 536 -19.93 -11.66 19.23
C LEU A 536 -20.71 -12.14 17.98
N LEU A 537 -20.49 -13.38 17.53
CA LEU A 537 -21.15 -13.88 16.31
C LEU A 537 -22.67 -14.01 16.50
N ARG A 538 -23.15 -14.43 17.69
CA ARG A 538 -24.59 -14.44 18.01
C ARG A 538 -25.19 -13.03 17.96
N LYS A 539 -24.51 -12.06 18.57
CA LYS A 539 -24.95 -10.66 18.54
C LYS A 539 -25.02 -10.13 17.09
N LEU A 540 -24.04 -10.44 16.24
CA LEU A 540 -24.04 -10.09 14.82
C LEU A 540 -25.24 -10.68 14.08
N ARG A 541 -25.56 -11.95 14.34
CA ARG A 541 -26.75 -12.61 13.79
C ARG A 541 -28.06 -11.93 14.24
N GLU A 542 -28.15 -11.56 15.51
CA GLU A 542 -29.32 -10.84 16.05
C GLU A 542 -29.52 -9.48 15.39
N GLU A 543 -28.43 -8.80 15.03
CA GLU A 543 -28.42 -7.56 14.26
C GLU A 543 -28.73 -7.76 12.75
N GLY A 544 -28.91 -9.02 12.31
CA GLY A 544 -29.31 -9.37 10.95
C GLY A 544 -28.15 -9.72 10.01
N VAL A 545 -26.90 -9.74 10.49
CA VAL A 545 -25.75 -10.16 9.69
C VAL A 545 -25.81 -11.66 9.45
N THR A 546 -25.71 -12.08 8.19
CA THR A 546 -25.63 -13.48 7.79
C THR A 546 -24.20 -13.98 7.92
N ILE A 547 -23.98 -15.18 8.45
CA ILE A 547 -22.64 -15.70 8.71
C ILE A 547 -22.50 -17.11 8.13
N LEU A 548 -21.43 -17.34 7.35
CA LEU A 548 -20.98 -18.66 6.95
C LEU A 548 -19.62 -18.92 7.61
N ILE A 549 -19.53 -19.97 8.41
CA ILE A 549 -18.32 -20.33 9.15
C ILE A 549 -17.78 -21.68 8.70
N VAL A 550 -16.49 -21.74 8.36
CA VAL A 550 -15.77 -22.98 8.15
C VAL A 550 -14.97 -23.26 9.43
N GLU A 551 -15.21 -24.40 10.07
CA GLU A 551 -14.54 -24.76 11.31
C GLU A 551 -14.35 -26.27 11.42
N HIS A 552 -13.37 -26.63 12.24
CA HIS A 552 -13.09 -28.04 12.61
C HIS A 552 -13.29 -28.30 14.11
N ASP A 553 -13.49 -27.24 14.92
CA ASP A 553 -13.83 -27.36 16.35
C ASP A 553 -15.34 -27.65 16.52
N MET A 554 -15.68 -28.92 16.62
CA MET A 554 -17.08 -29.37 16.68
C MET A 554 -17.80 -28.83 17.91
N ASP A 555 -17.13 -28.74 19.08
CA ASP A 555 -17.74 -28.22 20.29
C ASP A 555 -18.13 -26.75 20.18
N PHE A 556 -17.33 -25.99 19.49
CA PHE A 556 -17.59 -24.57 19.22
C PHE A 556 -18.73 -24.39 18.20
N VAL A 557 -18.65 -25.11 17.07
CA VAL A 557 -19.61 -24.96 15.96
C VAL A 557 -20.99 -25.42 16.35
N MET A 558 -21.11 -26.62 16.99
CA MET A 558 -22.40 -27.18 17.38
C MET A 558 -23.22 -26.29 18.34
N LYS A 559 -22.57 -25.42 19.10
CA LYS A 559 -23.22 -24.46 20.01
C LYS A 559 -23.53 -23.11 19.38
N LEU A 560 -22.99 -22.86 18.20
CA LEU A 560 -23.03 -21.52 17.57
C LEU A 560 -23.99 -21.47 16.38
N VAL A 561 -24.00 -22.51 15.54
CA VAL A 561 -24.65 -22.44 14.22
C VAL A 561 -26.12 -22.85 14.28
N ASP A 562 -26.92 -22.30 13.40
CA ASP A 562 -28.33 -22.66 13.21
C ASP A 562 -28.46 -23.93 12.34
N ARG A 563 -27.56 -24.06 11.35
CA ARG A 563 -27.55 -25.18 10.38
C ARG A 563 -26.13 -25.55 9.99
N LEU A 564 -25.93 -26.82 9.68
CA LEU A 564 -24.66 -27.38 9.24
C LEU A 564 -24.78 -27.97 7.84
N VAL A 565 -23.74 -27.76 7.06
CA VAL A 565 -23.46 -28.42 5.79
C VAL A 565 -22.21 -29.27 5.98
N VAL A 566 -22.31 -30.56 5.84
CA VAL A 566 -21.18 -31.50 6.02
C VAL A 566 -20.64 -31.89 4.66
N MET A 567 -19.35 -31.70 4.46
CA MET A 567 -18.66 -32.17 3.26
C MET A 567 -17.77 -33.39 3.57
N ASN A 568 -17.71 -34.33 2.63
CA ASN A 568 -16.77 -35.43 2.64
C ASN A 568 -16.33 -35.76 1.22
N PHE A 569 -15.01 -35.96 1.00
CA PHE A 569 -14.42 -36.25 -0.32
C PHE A 569 -14.94 -35.33 -1.46
N GLY A 570 -15.07 -34.03 -1.19
CA GLY A 570 -15.49 -33.03 -2.17
C GLY A 570 -17.00 -32.93 -2.38
N SER A 571 -17.82 -33.78 -1.80
CA SER A 571 -19.28 -33.80 -1.98
C SER A 571 -20.02 -33.45 -0.69
N LYS A 572 -21.27 -32.96 -0.80
CA LYS A 572 -22.13 -32.72 0.35
C LYS A 572 -22.65 -34.09 0.87
N LEU A 573 -22.36 -34.37 2.14
CA LEU A 573 -22.76 -35.59 2.80
C LEU A 573 -24.16 -35.47 3.41
N VAL A 574 -24.39 -34.45 4.22
CA VAL A 574 -25.65 -34.16 4.90
C VAL A 574 -25.78 -32.67 5.19
N GLU A 575 -27.02 -32.22 5.35
CA GLU A 575 -27.34 -30.83 5.74
C GLU A 575 -28.50 -30.88 6.75
N GLY A 576 -28.40 -30.09 7.85
CA GLY A 576 -29.44 -30.09 8.88
C GLY A 576 -29.06 -29.28 10.11
N VAL A 577 -29.95 -29.30 11.11
CA VAL A 577 -29.67 -28.71 12.43
C VAL A 577 -28.57 -29.48 13.15
N PRO A 578 -27.79 -28.84 14.05
CA PRO A 578 -26.66 -29.50 14.72
C PRO A 578 -26.96 -30.84 15.40
N SER A 579 -28.13 -30.93 16.05
CA SER A 579 -28.54 -32.16 16.71
C SER A 579 -28.76 -33.33 15.74
N ALA A 580 -29.40 -33.09 14.60
CA ALA A 580 -29.63 -34.09 13.56
C ALA A 580 -28.32 -34.54 12.89
N VAL A 581 -27.45 -33.58 12.57
CA VAL A 581 -26.14 -33.86 11.95
C VAL A 581 -25.24 -34.66 12.89
N ARG A 582 -25.27 -34.39 14.19
CA ARG A 582 -24.51 -35.16 15.21
C ARG A 582 -24.96 -36.61 15.32
N ALA A 583 -26.24 -36.87 15.12
CA ALA A 583 -26.81 -38.22 15.20
C ALA A 583 -26.67 -39.02 13.89
N ASP A 584 -26.27 -38.42 12.79
CA ASP A 584 -26.13 -39.10 11.50
C ASP A 584 -24.91 -40.01 11.49
N GLU A 585 -25.13 -41.31 11.27
CA GLU A 585 -24.08 -42.35 11.27
C GLU A 585 -23.02 -42.09 10.19
N ARG A 586 -23.40 -41.51 9.04
CA ARG A 586 -22.48 -41.18 7.95
C ARG A 586 -21.49 -40.08 8.37
N VAL A 587 -21.97 -39.13 9.18
CA VAL A 587 -21.13 -38.04 9.72
C VAL A 587 -20.17 -38.62 10.75
N GLN A 588 -20.66 -39.45 11.66
CA GLN A 588 -19.82 -40.09 12.66
C GLN A 588 -18.73 -40.95 12.00
N ALA A 589 -19.08 -41.75 11.00
CA ALA A 589 -18.13 -42.58 10.24
C ALA A 589 -17.08 -41.71 9.52
N ALA A 590 -17.49 -40.57 8.94
CA ALA A 590 -16.57 -39.66 8.23
C ALA A 590 -15.54 -39.00 9.17
N TYR A 591 -15.89 -38.75 10.45
CA TYR A 591 -14.99 -38.12 11.43
C TYR A 591 -14.18 -39.12 12.23
N LEU A 592 -14.76 -40.29 12.56
CA LEU A 592 -14.06 -41.31 13.32
C LEU A 592 -13.06 -42.12 12.47
N GLY A 593 -13.13 -41.97 11.15
CA GLY A 593 -12.46 -42.83 10.21
C GLY A 593 -13.10 -44.23 10.26
N SER A 594 -13.23 -44.90 9.15
CA SER A 594 -13.53 -46.34 9.18
C SER A 594 -12.37 -47.03 9.89
N VAL A 595 -12.56 -47.30 11.17
CA VAL A 595 -11.77 -48.33 11.86
C VAL A 595 -12.21 -49.64 11.23
N VAL A 596 -11.55 -50.03 10.17
CA VAL A 596 -11.55 -51.37 9.60
C VAL A 596 -10.10 -51.81 9.55
#